data_cb6533b4277590c3a2c6989b3f6c596a
#
_entry.id   cb6533b4277590c3a2c6989b3f6c596a
#
_cell.length_a   1.000
_cell.length_b   1.000
_cell.length_c   1.000
_cell.angle_alpha   90.00
_cell.angle_beta   90.00
_cell.angle_gamma   90.00
#
_symmetry.space_group_name_H-M   'P 1'
#
loop_
_entity.id
_entity.type
_entity.pdbx_description
1 polymer ?
#
loop_
_entity_poly.entity_id
_entity_poly.type
_entity_poly.pdbx_seq_one_letter_code
_entity_poly.pdbx_strand_id
1 'polypeptide(L)'
;ISLKAFIINLILISTLLATQTNAFANQSSSPRKIDPLAQAQSVYDKASKEASVASAKYQEANANLAKVNDKVNEVTGQLEQTESSLGFVKDKVATRAINAYIGSSDKADIDEYKEVIKKTRKAQLLDTVAQVDDTQISQFVALKEDLAVQQKELVALQDDAKKTLGILNAQKKELDTKLADAVKARKTIELKIASDKKLAASAALAAAKKSAKSIESSGTIINPGGQKLVCPIAGALAFSNDWGDSRSGGRGHKGIDLFNARGTPNVAMASGRVYFQSGGFGGTAAIVQANNGISYYYAHLSDTVGPPRQVSVGEVIGHTGNSGNAAGGPTHTHFEIWSSSYAKLKPYPTISSLC
;
A
#
# COMPACT_ATOMS: atom_id res chain seq x y z
N ILE A 1 12.02 2.95 31.08
CA ILE A 1 13.12 1.98 31.06
C ILE A 1 13.90 2.19 29.77
N SER A 2 15.11 2.53 29.95
CA SER A 2 16.20 3.17 29.26
C SER A 2 16.59 2.58 27.89
N LEU A 3 16.76 3.49 26.95
CA LEU A 3 17.29 3.36 25.57
C LEU A 3 18.78 2.96 25.50
N LYS A 4 19.36 2.42 26.56
CA LYS A 4 20.81 2.07 26.63
C LYS A 4 21.16 0.60 26.49
N ALA A 5 20.19 -0.28 26.26
CA ALA A 5 20.43 -1.73 26.18
C ALA A 5 20.51 -2.30 24.75
N PHE A 6 20.47 -1.47 23.69
CA PHE A 6 20.43 -1.94 22.29
C PHE A 6 21.72 -1.70 21.49
N ILE A 7 22.78 -1.16 22.10
CA ILE A 7 24.03 -0.80 21.40
C ILE A 7 25.22 -1.72 21.76
N ILE A 8 25.06 -2.75 22.57
CA ILE A 8 26.22 -3.56 23.06
C ILE A 8 26.39 -4.90 22.32
N ASN A 9 25.55 -5.26 21.34
CA ASN A 9 25.68 -6.56 20.65
C ASN A 9 26.17 -6.51 19.21
N LEU A 10 26.80 -5.42 18.75
CA LEU A 10 27.33 -5.31 17.38
C LEU A 10 28.85 -5.07 17.32
N ILE A 11 29.62 -5.34 18.39
CA ILE A 11 31.09 -5.10 18.41
C ILE A 11 31.88 -6.36 18.85
N LEU A 12 31.41 -7.56 18.54
CA LEU A 12 32.15 -8.78 18.93
C LEU A 12 32.34 -9.81 17.80
N ILE A 13 32.42 -9.41 16.53
CA ILE A 13 32.86 -10.28 15.43
C ILE A 13 33.88 -9.56 14.52
N SER A 14 34.87 -8.89 15.08
CA SER A 14 35.99 -8.36 14.28
C SER A 14 37.36 -8.43 14.94
N THR A 15 37.57 -9.39 15.82
CA THR A 15 38.93 -9.62 16.38
C THR A 15 39.27 -11.10 16.39
N LEU A 16 39.45 -11.68 15.22
CA LEU A 16 40.25 -12.89 15.07
C LEU A 16 40.75 -13.03 13.62
N LEU A 17 41.78 -12.29 13.24
CA LEU A 17 42.79 -12.65 12.24
C LEU A 17 43.82 -11.51 12.09
N ALA A 18 44.73 -11.44 13.03
CA ALA A 18 45.95 -10.62 12.87
C ALA A 18 47.11 -11.25 13.62
N THR A 19 47.63 -12.33 13.10
CA THR A 19 49.04 -12.72 13.33
C THR A 19 49.55 -13.49 12.13
N GLN A 20 50.07 -12.78 11.13
CA GLN A 20 51.14 -13.33 10.29
C GLN A 20 51.99 -12.19 9.74
N THR A 21 53.19 -12.08 10.34
CA THR A 21 54.52 -11.77 9.82
C THR A 21 54.71 -10.70 8.74
N ASN A 22 55.43 -9.66 9.17
CA ASN A 22 56.13 -8.69 8.36
C ASN A 22 57.01 -9.34 7.28
N ALA A 23 56.67 -9.09 6.01
CA ALA A 23 57.66 -9.10 4.94
C ALA A 23 57.56 -7.75 4.23
N PHE A 24 58.55 -6.89 4.47
CA PHE A 24 58.75 -5.67 3.71
C PHE A 24 58.98 -6.01 2.24
N ALA A 25 57.96 -5.78 1.39
CA ALA A 25 58.12 -5.64 -0.04
C ALA A 25 57.59 -4.27 -0.43
N ASN A 26 58.50 -3.42 -0.83
CA ASN A 26 58.29 -2.12 -1.44
C ASN A 26 57.46 -2.29 -2.71
N GLN A 27 56.15 -2.16 -2.64
CA GLN A 27 55.24 -2.13 -3.80
C GLN A 27 54.83 -0.71 -4.07
N SER A 28 55.31 -0.17 -5.18
CA SER A 28 54.82 1.02 -5.83
C SER A 28 53.27 1.00 -5.84
N SER A 29 52.63 2.03 -5.27
CA SER A 29 51.18 2.22 -5.24
C SER A 29 50.66 2.49 -6.63
N SER A 30 50.41 1.44 -7.41
CA SER A 30 49.52 1.52 -8.55
C SER A 30 48.07 1.77 -7.99
N PRO A 31 47.31 2.71 -8.52
CA PRO A 31 45.94 2.90 -8.08
C PRO A 31 45.19 1.57 -8.28
N ARG A 32 44.61 1.01 -7.22
CA ARG A 32 43.76 -0.18 -7.30
C ARG A 32 42.70 0.08 -8.36
N LYS A 33 42.78 -0.61 -9.49
CA LYS A 33 41.67 -0.61 -10.46
C LYS A 33 40.45 -1.14 -9.73
N ILE A 34 39.51 -0.26 -9.47
CA ILE A 34 38.22 -0.65 -8.89
C ILE A 34 37.58 -1.66 -9.84
N ASP A 35 37.23 -2.84 -9.33
CA ASP A 35 36.52 -3.86 -10.11
C ASP A 35 35.26 -3.27 -10.73
N PRO A 36 35.12 -3.23 -12.07
CA PRO A 36 33.96 -2.63 -12.71
C PRO A 36 32.63 -3.29 -12.33
N LEU A 37 32.64 -4.57 -11.92
CA LEU A 37 31.48 -5.27 -11.42
C LEU A 37 31.10 -4.78 -10.02
N ALA A 38 32.09 -4.62 -9.13
CA ALA A 38 31.85 -4.07 -7.79
C ALA A 38 31.33 -2.62 -7.84
N GLN A 39 31.83 -1.82 -8.81
CA GLN A 39 31.33 -0.47 -9.03
C GLN A 39 29.88 -0.49 -9.54
N ALA A 40 29.55 -1.35 -10.49
CA ALA A 40 28.18 -1.49 -11.00
C ALA A 40 27.23 -2.00 -9.91
N GLN A 41 27.67 -2.93 -9.07
CA GLN A 41 26.90 -3.42 -7.91
C GLN A 41 26.62 -2.29 -6.92
N SER A 42 27.62 -1.47 -6.57
CA SER A 42 27.44 -0.32 -5.67
C SER A 42 26.41 0.69 -6.22
N VAL A 43 26.41 0.94 -7.54
CA VAL A 43 25.40 1.81 -8.18
C VAL A 43 24.01 1.21 -8.08
N TYR A 44 23.88 -0.10 -8.30
CA TYR A 44 22.60 -0.80 -8.16
C TYR A 44 22.08 -0.76 -6.72
N ASP A 45 22.93 -1.08 -5.75
CA ASP A 45 22.56 -1.10 -4.32
C ASP A 45 22.08 0.29 -3.86
N LYS A 46 22.77 1.35 -4.31
CA LYS A 46 22.35 2.73 -4.04
C LYS A 46 20.99 3.03 -4.66
N ALA A 47 20.80 2.72 -5.95
CA ALA A 47 19.54 2.98 -6.65
C ALA A 47 18.39 2.16 -6.06
N SER A 48 18.63 0.91 -5.69
CA SER A 48 17.65 0.04 -5.02
C SER A 48 17.24 0.59 -3.65
N LYS A 49 18.21 1.08 -2.86
CA LYS A 49 17.94 1.72 -1.57
C LYS A 49 17.11 3.01 -1.75
N GLU A 50 17.45 3.84 -2.72
CA GLU A 50 16.70 5.07 -3.03
C GLU A 50 15.27 4.75 -3.49
N ALA A 51 15.09 3.72 -4.31
CA ALA A 51 13.77 3.25 -4.72
C ALA A 51 12.95 2.71 -3.53
N SER A 52 13.57 2.01 -2.57
CA SER A 52 12.89 1.53 -1.35
C SER A 52 12.44 2.70 -0.45
N VAL A 53 13.25 3.76 -0.34
CA VAL A 53 12.86 4.99 0.39
C VAL A 53 11.70 5.69 -0.32
N ALA A 54 11.74 5.81 -1.64
CA ALA A 54 10.66 6.41 -2.42
C ALA A 54 9.36 5.57 -2.32
N SER A 55 9.48 4.23 -2.28
CA SER A 55 8.36 3.31 -2.04
C SER A 55 7.70 3.57 -0.68
N ALA A 56 8.50 3.69 0.39
CA ALA A 56 7.96 3.97 1.72
C ALA A 56 7.20 5.31 1.77
N LYS A 57 7.75 6.37 1.18
CA LYS A 57 7.08 7.68 1.08
C LYS A 57 5.77 7.60 0.29
N TYR A 58 5.76 6.87 -0.82
CA TYR A 58 4.54 6.67 -1.60
C TYR A 58 3.47 5.94 -0.79
N GLN A 59 3.84 4.88 -0.07
CA GLN A 59 2.92 4.12 0.76
C GLN A 59 2.36 4.96 1.90
N GLU A 60 3.20 5.77 2.57
CA GLU A 60 2.75 6.71 3.60
C GLU A 60 1.76 7.74 3.04
N ALA A 61 2.07 8.35 1.89
CA ALA A 61 1.17 9.30 1.23
C ALA A 61 -0.16 8.66 0.83
N ASN A 62 -0.13 7.41 0.35
CA ASN A 62 -1.32 6.64 -0.01
C ASN A 62 -2.19 6.31 1.21
N ALA A 63 -1.58 5.91 2.33
CA ALA A 63 -2.28 5.66 3.59
C ALA A 63 -2.92 6.95 4.15
N ASN A 64 -2.25 8.08 4.03
CA ASN A 64 -2.79 9.37 4.44
C ASN A 64 -3.98 9.80 3.58
N LEU A 65 -3.90 9.62 2.26
CA LEU A 65 -5.03 9.90 1.36
C LEU A 65 -6.25 9.03 1.71
N ALA A 66 -6.05 7.76 2.04
CA ALA A 66 -7.13 6.88 2.46
C ALA A 66 -7.84 7.42 3.72
N LYS A 67 -7.08 7.87 4.74
CA LYS A 67 -7.65 8.47 5.97
C LYS A 67 -8.46 9.73 5.69
N VAL A 68 -7.95 10.61 4.83
CA VAL A 68 -8.68 11.85 4.46
C VAL A 68 -9.97 11.51 3.72
N ASN A 69 -9.95 10.54 2.79
CA ASN A 69 -11.14 10.10 2.08
C ASN A 69 -12.19 9.47 3.01
N ASP A 70 -11.77 8.68 4.00
CA ASP A 70 -12.68 8.11 5.01
C ASP A 70 -13.37 9.24 5.79
N LYS A 71 -12.64 10.29 6.16
CA LYS A 71 -13.19 11.45 6.85
C LYS A 71 -14.15 12.27 5.97
N VAL A 72 -13.85 12.44 4.69
CA VAL A 72 -14.74 13.06 3.71
C VAL A 72 -16.07 12.31 3.64
N ASN A 73 -16.02 10.97 3.59
CA ASN A 73 -17.22 10.14 3.53
C ASN A 73 -18.05 10.26 4.83
N GLU A 74 -17.39 10.29 5.99
CA GLU A 74 -18.05 10.48 7.29
C GLU A 74 -18.81 11.83 7.34
N VAL A 75 -18.12 12.95 7.03
CA VAL A 75 -18.71 14.29 7.06
C VAL A 75 -19.82 14.42 6.00
N THR A 76 -19.67 13.80 4.84
CA THR A 76 -20.71 13.77 3.80
C THR A 76 -21.99 13.07 4.32
N GLY A 77 -21.83 11.93 5.00
CA GLY A 77 -22.99 11.23 5.60
C GLY A 77 -23.66 12.05 6.71
N GLN A 78 -22.89 12.75 7.53
CA GLN A 78 -23.43 13.66 8.56
C GLN A 78 -24.18 14.83 7.92
N LEU A 79 -23.65 15.40 6.82
CA LEU A 79 -24.28 16.47 6.07
C LEU A 79 -25.65 16.05 5.52
N GLU A 80 -25.72 14.88 4.86
CA GLU A 80 -26.99 14.33 4.33
C GLU A 80 -28.03 14.12 5.44
N GLN A 81 -27.60 13.64 6.60
CA GLN A 81 -28.47 13.45 7.76
C GLN A 81 -28.99 14.80 8.30
N THR A 82 -28.11 15.81 8.39
CA THR A 82 -28.48 17.15 8.86
C THR A 82 -29.42 17.84 7.88
N GLU A 83 -29.18 17.72 6.57
CA GLU A 83 -30.06 18.25 5.52
C GLU A 83 -31.46 17.60 5.56
N SER A 84 -31.52 16.29 5.75
CA SER A 84 -32.78 15.56 5.91
C SER A 84 -33.56 16.04 7.15
N SER A 85 -32.86 16.20 8.28
CA SER A 85 -33.43 16.70 9.53
C SER A 85 -33.95 18.14 9.38
N LEU A 86 -33.19 18.99 8.70
CA LEU A 86 -33.55 20.36 8.40
C LEU A 86 -34.82 20.43 7.52
N GLY A 87 -34.89 19.57 6.48
CA GLY A 87 -36.07 19.41 5.62
C GLY A 87 -37.33 19.06 6.44
N PHE A 88 -37.21 18.08 7.33
CA PHE A 88 -38.33 17.66 8.19
C PHE A 88 -38.82 18.78 9.13
N VAL A 89 -37.91 19.53 9.76
CA VAL A 89 -38.24 20.65 10.64
C VAL A 89 -38.89 21.80 9.84
N LYS A 90 -38.32 22.11 8.66
CA LYS A 90 -38.85 23.11 7.74
C LYS A 90 -40.32 22.81 7.34
N ASP A 91 -40.65 21.56 6.99
CA ASP A 91 -41.98 21.14 6.61
C ASP A 91 -42.97 21.25 7.79
N LYS A 92 -42.51 20.90 9.00
CA LYS A 92 -43.31 21.09 10.23
C LYS A 92 -43.60 22.56 10.50
N VAL A 93 -42.59 23.42 10.41
CA VAL A 93 -42.77 24.88 10.59
C VAL A 93 -43.71 25.46 9.53
N ALA A 94 -43.55 25.09 8.27
CA ALA A 94 -44.40 25.52 7.17
C ALA A 94 -45.86 25.08 7.35
N THR A 95 -46.09 23.80 7.68
CA THR A 95 -47.42 23.25 7.95
C THR A 95 -48.11 24.00 9.11
N ARG A 96 -47.35 24.31 10.13
CA ARG A 96 -47.86 25.01 11.32
C ARG A 96 -48.19 26.47 11.03
N ALA A 97 -47.35 27.18 10.26
CA ALA A 97 -47.61 28.53 9.81
C ALA A 97 -48.91 28.61 8.95
N ILE A 98 -49.10 27.62 8.06
CA ILE A 98 -50.33 27.52 7.24
C ILE A 98 -51.55 27.28 8.14
N ASN A 99 -51.48 26.36 9.09
CA ASN A 99 -52.57 26.04 10.00
C ASN A 99 -52.94 27.24 10.91
N ALA A 100 -51.93 27.97 11.39
CA ALA A 100 -52.15 29.19 12.17
C ALA A 100 -52.82 30.29 11.33
N TYR A 101 -52.43 30.43 10.06
CA TYR A 101 -53.04 31.39 9.13
C TYR A 101 -54.50 31.03 8.81
N ILE A 102 -54.80 29.75 8.53
CA ILE A 102 -56.16 29.27 8.22
C ILE A 102 -57.04 29.33 9.48
N GLY A 103 -56.51 28.93 10.66
CA GLY A 103 -57.25 28.95 11.93
C GLY A 103 -57.56 30.37 12.44
N SER A 104 -56.85 31.40 11.95
CA SER A 104 -57.13 32.78 12.29
C SER A 104 -58.32 33.42 11.45
N SER A 105 -58.71 32.71 10.38
CA SER A 105 -59.75 33.23 9.45
C SER A 105 -61.14 32.83 9.79
N ASP A 106 -61.43 32.06 10.87
CA ASP A 106 -62.76 31.66 11.22
C ASP A 106 -63.50 32.70 12.12
N LYS A 107 -64.50 33.19 11.52
CA LYS A 107 -65.49 34.24 11.88
C LYS A 107 -65.92 34.26 13.34
N ALA A 108 -66.00 35.49 13.85
CA ALA A 108 -66.77 35.89 14.98
C ALA A 108 -68.25 35.57 14.74
N ASP A 109 -68.81 34.71 15.52
CA ASP A 109 -70.22 34.87 16.04
C ASP A 109 -70.50 33.73 17.02
N ILE A 110 -70.47 33.96 18.37
CA ILE A 110 -71.16 33.12 19.35
C ILE A 110 -71.06 33.78 20.74
N ASP A 111 -72.21 33.97 21.35
CA ASP A 111 -72.65 34.18 22.75
C ASP A 111 -71.53 34.50 23.81
N GLU A 112 -71.77 35.63 24.47
CA GLU A 112 -70.86 36.31 25.43
C GLU A 112 -70.33 35.43 26.63
N TYR A 113 -71.02 34.35 26.97
CA TYR A 113 -70.64 33.44 28.06
C TYR A 113 -69.65 32.35 27.62
N LYS A 114 -69.66 31.99 26.39
CA LYS A 114 -68.63 31.07 25.81
C LYS A 114 -67.33 31.80 25.48
N GLU A 115 -67.36 33.12 25.40
CA GLU A 115 -66.23 33.94 25.04
C GLU A 115 -65.13 34.00 26.07
N VAL A 116 -65.49 34.02 27.38
CA VAL A 116 -64.47 34.04 28.48
C VAL A 116 -63.72 32.71 28.58
N ILE A 117 -64.41 31.59 28.48
CA ILE A 117 -63.80 30.25 28.47
C ILE A 117 -63.03 30.03 27.21
N LYS A 118 -63.49 30.51 26.06
CA LYS A 118 -62.74 30.47 24.79
C LYS A 118 -61.53 31.37 24.81
N LYS A 119 -61.55 32.57 25.39
CA LYS A 119 -60.41 33.48 25.51
C LYS A 119 -59.32 32.88 26.36
N THR A 120 -59.68 32.27 27.51
CA THR A 120 -58.68 31.63 28.39
C THR A 120 -58.07 30.38 27.76
N ARG A 121 -58.92 29.52 27.15
CA ARG A 121 -58.39 28.36 26.39
C ARG A 121 -57.58 28.77 25.15
N LYS A 122 -58.02 29.82 24.44
CA LYS A 122 -57.31 30.35 23.28
C LYS A 122 -55.94 30.94 23.69
N ALA A 123 -55.88 31.68 24.80
CA ALA A 123 -54.64 32.21 25.34
C ALA A 123 -53.66 31.10 25.75
N GLN A 124 -54.15 30.08 26.47
CA GLN A 124 -53.36 28.90 26.84
C GLN A 124 -52.90 28.08 25.61
N LEU A 125 -53.79 27.94 24.61
CA LEU A 125 -53.44 27.26 23.36
C LEU A 125 -52.43 28.05 22.56
N LEU A 126 -52.56 29.37 22.47
CA LEU A 126 -51.63 30.27 21.80
C LEU A 126 -50.27 30.28 22.50
N ASP A 127 -50.25 30.28 23.85
CA ASP A 127 -49.02 30.20 24.63
C ASP A 127 -48.30 28.84 24.42
N THR A 128 -49.06 27.73 24.44
CA THR A 128 -48.53 26.38 24.15
C THR A 128 -48.02 26.27 22.71
N VAL A 129 -48.78 26.88 21.73
CA VAL A 129 -48.36 26.93 20.33
C VAL A 129 -47.12 27.79 20.15
N ALA A 130 -47.00 28.94 20.82
CA ALA A 130 -45.86 29.81 20.77
C ALA A 130 -44.59 29.12 21.37
N GLN A 131 -44.73 28.43 22.51
CA GLN A 131 -43.61 27.67 23.10
C GLN A 131 -43.13 26.53 22.20
N VAL A 132 -44.03 25.81 21.54
CA VAL A 132 -43.65 24.75 20.59
C VAL A 132 -43.06 25.33 19.31
N ASP A 133 -43.52 26.50 18.85
CA ASP A 133 -42.96 27.18 17.69
C ASP A 133 -41.55 27.72 17.98
N ASP A 134 -41.31 28.28 19.18
CA ASP A 134 -39.97 28.70 19.61
C ASP A 134 -38.97 27.52 19.65
N THR A 135 -39.43 26.36 20.14
CA THR A 135 -38.60 25.16 20.17
C THR A 135 -38.22 24.69 18.74
N GLN A 136 -39.20 24.69 17.82
CA GLN A 136 -38.96 24.26 16.44
C GLN A 136 -38.11 25.28 15.67
N ILE A 137 -38.33 26.58 15.90
CA ILE A 137 -37.50 27.65 15.33
C ILE A 137 -36.08 27.53 15.85
N SER A 138 -35.90 27.30 17.14
CA SER A 138 -34.57 27.11 17.75
C SER A 138 -33.87 25.87 17.17
N GLN A 139 -34.58 24.76 16.98
CA GLN A 139 -34.06 23.57 16.31
C GLN A 139 -33.69 23.85 14.85
N PHE A 140 -34.51 24.59 14.13
CA PHE A 140 -34.20 24.97 12.73
C PHE A 140 -32.97 25.84 12.64
N VAL A 141 -32.78 26.81 13.53
CA VAL A 141 -31.62 27.69 13.57
C VAL A 141 -30.35 26.85 13.90
N ALA A 142 -30.43 26.00 14.94
CA ALA A 142 -29.32 25.13 15.32
C ALA A 142 -28.89 24.19 14.18
N LEU A 143 -29.84 23.51 13.51
CA LEU A 143 -29.56 22.65 12.37
C LEU A 143 -28.97 23.44 11.18
N LYS A 144 -29.38 24.67 10.96
CA LYS A 144 -28.84 25.53 9.91
C LYS A 144 -27.40 25.95 10.21
N GLU A 145 -27.08 26.24 11.47
CA GLU A 145 -25.74 26.56 11.91
C GLU A 145 -24.82 25.32 11.79
N ASP A 146 -25.30 24.16 12.22
CA ASP A 146 -24.59 22.88 12.11
C ASP A 146 -24.31 22.51 10.66
N LEU A 147 -25.31 22.69 9.77
CA LEU A 147 -25.15 22.51 8.33
C LEU A 147 -24.03 23.41 7.76
N ALA A 148 -24.01 24.68 8.16
CA ALA A 148 -22.97 25.61 7.70
C ALA A 148 -21.57 25.21 8.17
N VAL A 149 -21.45 24.71 9.40
CA VAL A 149 -20.19 24.19 9.95
C VAL A 149 -19.72 22.95 9.18
N GLN A 150 -20.63 21.98 8.98
CA GLN A 150 -20.33 20.74 8.25
C GLN A 150 -19.94 21.01 6.78
N GLN A 151 -20.64 21.94 6.11
CA GLN A 151 -20.28 22.35 4.74
C GLN A 151 -18.88 22.96 4.68
N LYS A 152 -18.53 23.80 5.64
CA LYS A 152 -17.18 24.41 5.73
C LYS A 152 -16.10 23.34 6.00
N GLU A 153 -16.40 22.39 6.89
CA GLU A 153 -15.49 21.26 7.16
C GLU A 153 -15.29 20.39 5.93
N LEU A 154 -16.37 20.07 5.20
CA LEU A 154 -16.29 19.29 3.97
C LEU A 154 -15.42 19.96 2.91
N VAL A 155 -15.55 21.26 2.71
CA VAL A 155 -14.71 22.03 1.76
C VAL A 155 -13.24 21.94 2.19
N ALA A 156 -12.95 22.12 3.49
CA ALA A 156 -11.58 22.04 4.00
C ALA A 156 -10.97 20.64 3.80
N LEU A 157 -11.75 19.58 4.06
CA LEU A 157 -11.34 18.19 3.84
C LEU A 157 -11.12 17.87 2.36
N GLN A 158 -11.97 18.39 1.47
CA GLN A 158 -11.77 18.23 0.02
C GLN A 158 -10.50 18.92 -0.47
N ASP A 159 -10.17 20.10 0.07
CA ASP A 159 -8.91 20.79 -0.22
C ASP A 159 -7.70 20.01 0.30
N ASP A 160 -7.81 19.41 1.49
CA ASP A 160 -6.76 18.56 2.05
C ASP A 160 -6.58 17.27 1.24
N ALA A 161 -7.66 16.64 0.82
CA ALA A 161 -7.63 15.48 -0.08
C ALA A 161 -6.93 15.83 -1.41
N LYS A 162 -7.22 17.00 -1.98
CA LYS A 162 -6.57 17.48 -3.21
C LYS A 162 -5.08 17.72 -3.03
N LYS A 163 -4.66 18.32 -1.91
CA LYS A 163 -3.24 18.50 -1.57
C LYS A 163 -2.53 17.16 -1.39
N THR A 164 -3.15 16.26 -0.62
CA THR A 164 -2.62 14.91 -0.36
C THR A 164 -2.49 14.09 -1.66
N LEU A 165 -3.47 14.21 -2.58
CA LEU A 165 -3.38 13.62 -3.91
C LEU A 165 -2.22 14.20 -4.73
N GLY A 166 -1.96 15.51 -4.61
CA GLY A 166 -0.79 16.16 -5.22
C GLY A 166 0.53 15.58 -4.71
N ILE A 167 0.64 15.39 -3.39
CA ILE A 167 1.81 14.76 -2.75
C ILE A 167 1.95 13.31 -3.25
N LEU A 168 0.87 12.54 -3.27
CA LEU A 168 0.89 11.15 -3.73
C LEU A 168 1.39 11.04 -5.19
N ASN A 169 0.92 11.92 -6.08
CA ASN A 169 1.37 11.95 -7.47
C ASN A 169 2.86 12.31 -7.60
N ALA A 170 3.36 13.24 -6.76
CA ALA A 170 4.78 13.56 -6.72
C ALA A 170 5.62 12.38 -6.23
N GLN A 171 5.19 11.69 -5.16
CA GLN A 171 5.86 10.50 -4.64
C GLN A 171 5.82 9.32 -5.64
N LYS A 172 4.71 9.15 -6.36
CA LYS A 172 4.61 8.18 -7.46
C LYS A 172 5.67 8.45 -8.53
N LYS A 173 5.79 9.70 -8.97
CA LYS A 173 6.78 10.09 -9.98
C LYS A 173 8.23 9.88 -9.49
N GLU A 174 8.51 10.20 -8.21
CA GLU A 174 9.81 9.93 -7.59
C GLU A 174 10.10 8.43 -7.59
N LEU A 175 9.15 7.60 -7.16
CA LEU A 175 9.28 6.14 -7.13
C LEU A 175 9.52 5.57 -8.54
N ASP A 176 8.74 5.98 -9.54
CA ASP A 176 8.90 5.52 -10.93
C ASP A 176 10.30 5.85 -11.46
N THR A 177 10.81 7.05 -11.16
CA THR A 177 12.17 7.48 -11.53
C THR A 177 13.24 6.61 -10.87
N LYS A 178 13.13 6.39 -9.55
CA LYS A 178 14.09 5.57 -8.80
C LYS A 178 14.08 4.10 -9.22
N LEU A 179 12.91 3.57 -9.55
CA LEU A 179 12.79 2.23 -10.13
C LEU A 179 13.48 2.13 -11.50
N ALA A 180 13.29 3.14 -12.36
CA ALA A 180 13.95 3.17 -13.67
C ALA A 180 15.49 3.21 -13.52
N ASP A 181 16.01 3.99 -12.57
CA ASP A 181 17.44 4.05 -12.26
C ASP A 181 17.96 2.68 -11.78
N ALA A 182 17.23 2.01 -10.87
CA ALA A 182 17.60 0.68 -10.38
C ALA A 182 17.59 -0.37 -11.52
N VAL A 183 16.58 -0.34 -12.39
CA VAL A 183 16.51 -1.23 -13.58
C VAL A 183 17.70 -1.01 -14.51
N LYS A 184 18.05 0.26 -14.77
CA LYS A 184 19.20 0.62 -15.61
C LYS A 184 20.51 0.13 -15.01
N ALA A 185 20.71 0.33 -13.70
CA ALA A 185 21.88 -0.14 -12.98
C ALA A 185 21.99 -1.68 -13.02
N ARG A 186 20.90 -2.42 -12.79
CA ARG A 186 20.86 -3.87 -12.90
C ARG A 186 21.22 -4.36 -14.32
N LYS A 187 20.67 -3.75 -15.35
CA LYS A 187 21.00 -4.10 -16.75
C LYS A 187 22.49 -3.96 -17.02
N THR A 188 23.13 -2.94 -16.46
CA THR A 188 24.58 -2.75 -16.57
C THR A 188 25.34 -3.92 -15.92
N ILE A 189 24.92 -4.41 -14.74
CA ILE A 189 25.50 -5.58 -14.08
C ILE A 189 25.32 -6.83 -14.95
N GLU A 190 24.12 -7.07 -15.47
CA GLU A 190 23.80 -8.23 -16.31
C GLU A 190 24.68 -8.28 -17.56
N LEU A 191 24.84 -7.13 -18.25
CA LEU A 191 25.71 -7.00 -19.40
C LEU A 191 27.18 -7.27 -19.04
N LYS A 192 27.63 -6.80 -17.88
CA LYS A 192 28.99 -7.04 -17.40
C LYS A 192 29.22 -8.51 -17.08
N ILE A 193 28.30 -9.15 -16.36
CA ILE A 193 28.35 -10.59 -16.07
C ILE A 193 28.37 -11.42 -17.37
N ALA A 194 27.54 -11.05 -18.35
CA ALA A 194 27.52 -11.73 -19.66
C ALA A 194 28.85 -11.58 -20.41
N SER A 195 29.44 -10.39 -20.38
CA SER A 195 30.79 -10.13 -20.93
C SER A 195 31.84 -10.96 -20.25
N ASP A 196 31.85 -10.99 -18.90
CA ASP A 196 32.87 -11.72 -18.13
C ASP A 196 32.71 -13.24 -18.31
N LYS A 197 31.49 -13.77 -18.40
CA LYS A 197 31.21 -15.17 -18.75
C LYS A 197 31.71 -15.52 -20.15
N LYS A 198 31.54 -14.62 -21.12
CA LYS A 198 32.04 -14.83 -22.48
C LYS A 198 33.58 -14.86 -22.51
N LEU A 199 34.24 -13.95 -21.76
CA LEU A 199 35.69 -13.92 -21.58
C LEU A 199 36.21 -15.17 -20.87
N ALA A 200 35.51 -15.59 -19.79
CA ALA A 200 35.89 -16.82 -19.05
C ALA A 200 35.67 -18.07 -19.92
N ALA A 201 34.59 -18.14 -20.71
CA ALA A 201 34.36 -19.25 -21.64
C ALA A 201 35.39 -19.31 -22.75
N SER A 202 35.84 -18.17 -23.30
CA SER A 202 36.91 -18.12 -24.28
C SER A 202 38.29 -18.50 -23.68
N ALA A 203 38.56 -18.06 -22.46
CA ALA A 203 39.76 -18.43 -21.71
C ALA A 203 39.75 -19.93 -21.32
N ALA A 204 38.58 -20.45 -20.90
CA ALA A 204 38.40 -21.88 -20.60
C ALA A 204 38.56 -22.75 -21.88
N LEU A 205 38.06 -22.29 -23.03
CA LEU A 205 38.24 -22.97 -24.30
C LEU A 205 39.71 -22.95 -24.74
N ALA A 206 40.44 -21.87 -24.46
CA ALA A 206 41.90 -21.78 -24.71
C ALA A 206 42.69 -22.65 -23.74
N ALA A 207 42.26 -22.75 -22.47
CA ALA A 207 42.86 -23.61 -21.46
C ALA A 207 42.49 -25.09 -21.66
N ALA A 208 41.25 -25.41 -22.06
CA ALA A 208 40.82 -26.78 -22.39
C ALA A 208 41.52 -27.36 -23.60
N LYS A 209 41.99 -26.52 -24.52
CA LYS A 209 42.95 -26.93 -25.58
C LYS A 209 44.33 -27.27 -25.03
N LYS A 210 44.65 -26.88 -23.78
CA LYS A 210 45.96 -27.10 -23.13
C LYS A 210 45.93 -28.21 -22.05
N SER A 211 44.77 -28.60 -21.54
CA SER A 211 44.69 -29.67 -20.54
C SER A 211 43.32 -30.33 -20.54
N ALA A 212 43.21 -31.46 -21.23
CA ALA A 212 42.13 -32.41 -20.96
C ALA A 212 42.41 -33.12 -19.64
N LYS A 213 41.86 -32.69 -18.52
CA LYS A 213 41.54 -33.57 -17.37
C LYS A 213 40.91 -32.86 -16.17
N SER A 214 39.80 -33.47 -15.68
CA SER A 214 39.19 -33.51 -14.34
C SER A 214 38.36 -32.29 -13.86
N ILE A 215 37.05 -32.35 -13.82
CA ILE A 215 35.97 -32.94 -12.99
C ILE A 215 35.71 -32.22 -11.65
N GLU A 216 34.46 -31.68 -11.56
CA GLU A 216 33.48 -31.56 -10.45
C GLU A 216 33.85 -30.87 -9.13
N SER A 217 33.06 -29.93 -8.65
CA SER A 217 31.85 -30.14 -7.86
C SER A 217 31.20 -28.84 -7.34
N SER A 218 29.89 -28.90 -7.19
CA SER A 218 28.91 -27.92 -6.81
C SER A 218 28.70 -27.82 -5.28
N GLY A 219 28.34 -26.65 -4.77
CA GLY A 219 27.89 -26.48 -3.39
C GLY A 219 26.50 -25.78 -3.32
N THR A 220 25.53 -26.47 -2.74
CA THR A 220 24.15 -26.03 -2.54
C THR A 220 23.90 -25.65 -1.08
N ILE A 221 23.23 -24.52 -0.79
CA ILE A 221 22.79 -24.11 0.55
C ILE A 221 21.35 -24.56 0.77
N ILE A 222 21.08 -25.24 1.90
CA ILE A 222 19.78 -25.83 2.26
C ILE A 222 19.22 -25.12 3.52
N ASN A 223 17.92 -24.78 3.53
CA ASN A 223 17.19 -24.17 4.64
C ASN A 223 16.34 -25.20 5.42
N PRO A 224 15.97 -24.97 6.72
CA PRO A 224 15.23 -25.92 7.54
C PRO A 224 13.84 -26.21 6.93
N GLY A 225 13.59 -27.46 6.58
CA GLY A 225 12.43 -27.95 5.84
C GLY A 225 12.73 -28.43 4.42
N GLY A 226 13.99 -28.33 3.97
CA GLY A 226 14.49 -28.96 2.74
C GLY A 226 14.04 -28.32 1.42
N GLN A 227 13.32 -27.20 1.43
CA GLN A 227 12.87 -26.55 0.20
C GLN A 227 13.66 -25.26 -0.08
N LYS A 228 14.25 -25.18 -1.27
CA LYS A 228 14.92 -23.96 -1.75
C LYS A 228 13.90 -22.86 -1.97
N LEU A 229 14.11 -21.67 -1.40
CA LEU A 229 13.31 -20.47 -1.66
C LEU A 229 14.14 -19.49 -2.49
N VAL A 230 13.46 -18.70 -3.32
CA VAL A 230 14.05 -17.59 -4.09
C VAL A 230 13.19 -16.35 -3.96
N CYS A 231 13.77 -15.16 -4.24
CA CYS A 231 13.00 -13.93 -4.37
C CYS A 231 11.86 -14.11 -5.39
N PRO A 232 10.60 -13.76 -5.07
CA PRO A 232 9.48 -13.94 -5.98
C PRO A 232 9.51 -13.05 -7.23
N ILE A 233 10.40 -12.05 -7.26
CA ILE A 233 10.60 -11.12 -8.36
C ILE A 233 11.98 -11.35 -8.96
N ALA A 234 12.05 -11.71 -10.25
CA ALA A 234 13.30 -11.87 -10.98
C ALA A 234 13.72 -10.55 -11.64
N GLY A 235 13.85 -9.48 -10.84
CA GLY A 235 14.18 -8.15 -11.33
C GLY A 235 14.60 -7.19 -10.22
N ALA A 236 14.93 -5.96 -10.61
CA ALA A 236 15.09 -4.87 -9.66
C ALA A 236 13.76 -4.58 -8.99
N LEU A 237 13.74 -4.44 -7.68
CA LEU A 237 12.53 -4.16 -6.93
C LEU A 237 12.80 -3.19 -5.76
N ALA A 238 11.75 -2.53 -5.30
CA ALA A 238 11.76 -1.71 -4.10
C ALA A 238 10.57 -2.11 -3.23
N PHE A 239 10.76 -2.19 -1.92
CA PHE A 239 9.71 -2.54 -0.96
C PHE A 239 10.02 -1.98 0.42
N SER A 240 8.99 -1.87 1.24
CA SER A 240 9.08 -1.56 2.66
C SER A 240 8.15 -2.48 3.46
N ASN A 241 8.22 -2.44 4.78
CA ASN A 241 7.28 -3.20 5.61
C ASN A 241 5.96 -2.43 5.75
N ASP A 242 5.02 -2.71 4.87
CA ASP A 242 3.70 -2.08 4.77
C ASP A 242 2.55 -2.98 5.26
N TRP A 243 2.89 -4.04 6.04
CA TRP A 243 1.88 -4.90 6.65
C TRP A 243 1.02 -4.16 7.65
N GLY A 244 -0.29 -4.16 7.42
CA GLY A 244 -1.28 -3.51 8.29
C GLY A 244 -1.58 -2.07 7.90
N ASP A 245 -0.87 -1.49 6.93
CA ASP A 245 -1.15 -0.15 6.43
C ASP A 245 -2.59 -0.01 5.95
N SER A 246 -3.16 1.15 6.19
CA SER A 246 -4.55 1.44 5.80
C SER A 246 -4.73 1.35 4.28
N ARG A 247 -5.80 0.68 3.87
CA ARG A 247 -6.25 0.57 2.47
C ARG A 247 -7.70 1.05 2.37
N SER A 248 -8.12 1.46 1.20
CA SER A 248 -9.49 1.92 0.94
C SER A 248 -10.55 0.96 1.52
N GLY A 249 -11.59 1.51 2.12
CA GLY A 249 -12.66 0.76 2.79
C GLY A 249 -12.27 0.20 4.15
N GLY A 250 -11.40 0.87 4.91
CA GLY A 250 -11.03 0.51 6.29
C GLY A 250 -10.25 -0.80 6.43
N ARG A 251 -9.70 -1.34 5.34
CA ARG A 251 -8.95 -2.60 5.36
C ARG A 251 -7.49 -2.37 5.74
N GLY A 252 -6.91 -3.26 6.55
CA GLY A 252 -5.46 -3.32 6.73
C GLY A 252 -4.79 -4.15 5.63
N HIS A 253 -3.62 -3.73 5.17
CA HIS A 253 -2.80 -4.45 4.19
C HIS A 253 -2.39 -5.83 4.73
N LYS A 254 -2.60 -6.89 3.95
CA LYS A 254 -2.35 -8.28 4.37
C LYS A 254 -1.25 -8.98 3.57
N GLY A 255 -0.36 -8.18 2.96
CA GLY A 255 0.76 -8.64 2.16
C GLY A 255 1.94 -7.69 2.27
N ILE A 256 2.74 -7.66 1.23
CA ILE A 256 3.80 -6.69 0.96
C ILE A 256 3.70 -6.26 -0.50
N ASP A 257 3.84 -4.97 -0.77
CA ASP A 257 3.85 -4.45 -2.13
C ASP A 257 5.29 -4.37 -2.65
N LEU A 258 5.57 -5.22 -3.64
CA LEU A 258 6.87 -5.33 -4.30
C LEU A 258 6.87 -4.47 -5.56
N PHE A 259 7.37 -3.23 -5.47
CA PHE A 259 7.42 -2.28 -6.58
C PHE A 259 8.54 -2.63 -7.55
N ASN A 260 8.20 -2.78 -8.82
CA ASN A 260 9.15 -3.08 -9.90
C ASN A 260 8.56 -2.66 -11.25
N ALA A 261 9.37 -2.69 -12.30
CA ALA A 261 8.93 -2.29 -13.63
C ALA A 261 7.85 -3.24 -14.18
N ARG A 262 6.89 -2.69 -14.95
CA ARG A 262 5.90 -3.50 -15.65
C ARG A 262 6.59 -4.54 -16.53
N GLY A 263 6.08 -5.77 -16.51
CA GLY A 263 6.67 -6.87 -17.28
C GLY A 263 7.86 -7.55 -16.60
N THR A 264 8.26 -7.15 -15.39
CA THR A 264 9.27 -7.89 -14.63
C THR A 264 8.75 -9.29 -14.31
N PRO A 265 9.54 -10.36 -14.56
CA PRO A 265 9.09 -11.72 -14.29
C PRO A 265 8.82 -11.96 -12.80
N ASN A 266 7.65 -12.51 -12.51
CA ASN A 266 7.30 -13.11 -11.23
C ASN A 266 7.60 -14.61 -11.31
N VAL A 267 8.34 -15.12 -10.33
CA VAL A 267 8.79 -16.50 -10.32
C VAL A 267 8.25 -17.25 -9.12
N ALA A 268 8.05 -18.56 -9.28
CA ALA A 268 7.64 -19.41 -8.18
C ALA A 268 8.68 -19.38 -7.07
N MET A 269 8.29 -18.82 -5.90
CA MET A 269 9.18 -18.70 -4.73
C MET A 269 9.66 -20.06 -4.22
N ALA A 270 8.85 -21.10 -4.40
CA ALA A 270 9.15 -22.48 -4.06
C ALA A 270 8.58 -23.41 -5.13
N SER A 271 9.11 -24.65 -5.21
CA SER A 271 8.51 -25.68 -6.06
C SER A 271 7.14 -26.12 -5.54
N GLY A 272 6.17 -26.30 -6.44
CA GLY A 272 4.80 -26.65 -6.08
C GLY A 272 3.88 -26.61 -7.29
N ARG A 273 2.58 -26.42 -7.06
CA ARG A 273 1.57 -26.30 -8.12
C ARG A 273 1.07 -24.86 -8.22
N VAL A 274 1.14 -24.27 -9.43
CA VAL A 274 0.59 -22.94 -9.69
C VAL A 274 -0.85 -23.02 -10.16
N TYR A 275 -1.67 -22.08 -9.65
CA TYR A 275 -3.05 -21.80 -10.07
C TYR A 275 -3.16 -20.32 -10.42
N PHE A 276 -4.13 -19.97 -11.25
CA PHE A 276 -4.34 -18.60 -11.69
C PHE A 276 -5.75 -18.11 -11.37
N GLN A 277 -5.89 -16.84 -11.08
CA GLN A 277 -7.16 -16.16 -10.80
C GLN A 277 -7.23 -14.86 -11.59
N SER A 278 -8.44 -14.40 -11.91
CA SER A 278 -8.69 -13.09 -12.51
C SER A 278 -9.89 -12.43 -11.86
N GLY A 279 -9.85 -11.10 -11.75
CA GLY A 279 -10.94 -10.29 -11.17
C GLY A 279 -10.74 -9.97 -9.70
N GLY A 280 -11.72 -9.26 -9.13
CA GLY A 280 -11.68 -8.76 -7.76
C GLY A 280 -10.56 -7.73 -7.52
N PHE A 281 -10.21 -7.52 -6.26
CA PHE A 281 -9.16 -6.57 -5.87
C PHE A 281 -7.79 -6.93 -6.43
N GLY A 282 -7.44 -8.21 -6.46
CA GLY A 282 -6.13 -8.68 -6.92
C GLY A 282 -5.91 -8.59 -8.44
N GLY A 283 -6.98 -8.40 -9.22
CA GLY A 283 -6.89 -8.40 -10.68
C GLY A 283 -6.43 -9.76 -11.23
N THR A 284 -5.41 -9.75 -12.09
CA THR A 284 -4.73 -10.98 -12.55
C THR A 284 -3.77 -11.45 -11.45
N ALA A 285 -3.90 -12.71 -11.02
CA ALA A 285 -3.15 -13.24 -9.90
C ALA A 285 -2.73 -14.70 -10.12
N ALA A 286 -1.63 -15.09 -9.46
CA ALA A 286 -1.13 -16.45 -9.38
C ALA A 286 -1.03 -16.91 -7.92
N ILE A 287 -1.27 -18.20 -7.67
CA ILE A 287 -1.08 -18.83 -6.36
C ILE A 287 -0.19 -20.05 -6.57
N VAL A 288 0.96 -20.09 -5.92
CA VAL A 288 1.82 -21.28 -5.87
C VAL A 288 1.56 -22.00 -4.55
N GLN A 289 0.93 -23.15 -4.61
CA GLN A 289 0.84 -24.09 -3.48
C GLN A 289 2.11 -24.91 -3.44
N ALA A 290 3.00 -24.56 -2.53
CA ALA A 290 4.28 -25.24 -2.40
C ALA A 290 4.14 -26.62 -1.77
N ASN A 291 5.11 -27.51 -2.06
CA ASN A 291 5.09 -28.90 -1.60
C ASN A 291 5.18 -29.03 -0.05
N ASN A 292 5.53 -27.96 0.67
CA ASN A 292 5.55 -27.89 2.13
C ASN A 292 4.21 -27.40 2.75
N GLY A 293 3.16 -27.21 1.93
CA GLY A 293 1.85 -26.76 2.38
C GLY A 293 1.71 -25.22 2.53
N ILE A 294 2.77 -24.45 2.30
CA ILE A 294 2.72 -22.98 2.26
C ILE A 294 2.21 -22.54 0.88
N SER A 295 1.34 -21.52 0.85
CA SER A 295 0.91 -20.90 -0.40
C SER A 295 1.47 -19.49 -0.56
N TYR A 296 1.89 -19.16 -1.77
CA TYR A 296 2.43 -17.87 -2.16
C TYR A 296 1.48 -17.22 -3.17
N TYR A 297 0.96 -16.06 -2.85
CA TYR A 297 0.00 -15.31 -3.67
C TYR A 297 0.65 -14.11 -4.31
N TYR A 298 0.44 -13.94 -5.60
CA TYR A 298 0.97 -12.87 -6.45
C TYR A 298 -0.20 -12.18 -7.12
N ALA A 299 -0.45 -10.90 -6.82
CA ALA A 299 -1.54 -10.13 -7.41
C ALA A 299 -1.04 -8.96 -8.24
N HIS A 300 -1.97 -8.33 -8.95
CA HIS A 300 -1.77 -7.18 -9.83
C HIS A 300 -0.89 -7.47 -11.04
N LEU A 301 -0.80 -8.72 -11.45
CA LEU A 301 -0.01 -9.14 -12.61
C LEU A 301 -0.56 -8.52 -13.90
N SER A 302 0.30 -8.30 -14.91
CA SER A 302 -0.12 -7.96 -16.26
C SER A 302 -0.65 -9.18 -17.02
N ASP A 303 -0.05 -10.33 -16.77
CA ASP A 303 -0.38 -11.61 -17.40
C ASP A 303 0.06 -12.77 -16.52
N THR A 304 -0.32 -13.99 -16.92
CA THR A 304 0.12 -15.26 -16.33
C THR A 304 0.78 -16.13 -17.41
N VAL A 305 1.70 -17.01 -17.00
CA VAL A 305 2.45 -17.87 -17.92
C VAL A 305 1.96 -19.31 -17.87
N GLY A 306 1.33 -19.74 -18.96
CA GLY A 306 0.84 -21.12 -19.15
C GLY A 306 -0.42 -21.46 -18.34
N PRO A 307 -0.90 -22.70 -18.43
CA PRO A 307 -2.03 -23.19 -17.63
C PRO A 307 -1.59 -23.55 -16.19
N PRO A 308 -2.55 -23.84 -15.27
CA PRO A 308 -2.24 -24.44 -13.97
C PRO A 308 -1.41 -25.72 -14.11
N ARG A 309 -0.24 -25.76 -13.44
CA ARG A 309 0.75 -26.84 -13.59
C ARG A 309 1.67 -26.98 -12.38
N GLN A 310 2.47 -28.03 -12.36
CA GLN A 310 3.63 -28.10 -11.48
C GLN A 310 4.69 -27.12 -11.96
N VAL A 311 5.34 -26.44 -11.01
CA VAL A 311 6.41 -25.48 -11.26
C VAL A 311 7.60 -25.77 -10.36
N SER A 312 8.78 -25.52 -10.89
CA SER A 312 10.02 -25.53 -10.14
C SER A 312 10.27 -24.16 -9.50
N VAL A 313 11.00 -24.13 -8.38
CA VAL A 313 11.47 -22.89 -7.78
C VAL A 313 12.24 -22.04 -8.80
N GLY A 314 11.88 -20.75 -8.91
CA GLY A 314 12.47 -19.84 -9.89
C GLY A 314 11.84 -19.86 -11.28
N GLU A 315 10.87 -20.72 -11.53
CA GLU A 315 10.14 -20.76 -12.80
C GLU A 315 9.19 -19.57 -12.95
N VAL A 316 9.17 -18.94 -14.13
CA VAL A 316 8.30 -17.76 -14.41
C VAL A 316 6.84 -18.21 -14.45
N ILE A 317 6.00 -17.51 -13.66
CA ILE A 317 4.57 -17.78 -13.52
C ILE A 317 3.68 -16.62 -14.00
N GLY A 318 4.27 -15.45 -14.23
CA GLY A 318 3.57 -14.26 -14.70
C GLY A 318 4.51 -13.05 -14.71
N HIS A 319 3.97 -11.88 -15.02
CA HIS A 319 4.74 -10.63 -15.06
C HIS A 319 4.05 -9.55 -14.25
N THR A 320 4.83 -8.68 -13.64
CA THR A 320 4.32 -7.55 -12.85
C THR A 320 3.49 -6.60 -13.70
N GLY A 321 2.38 -6.17 -13.13
CA GLY A 321 1.48 -5.18 -13.71
C GLY A 321 0.96 -4.18 -12.68
N ASN A 322 -0.28 -3.78 -12.88
CA ASN A 322 -1.08 -2.98 -11.96
C ASN A 322 -2.57 -3.28 -12.17
N SER A 323 -2.94 -4.54 -12.40
CA SER A 323 -4.32 -4.96 -12.59
C SER A 323 -5.14 -4.90 -11.30
N GLY A 324 -6.46 -5.02 -11.41
CA GLY A 324 -7.36 -4.94 -10.25
C GLY A 324 -7.41 -3.53 -9.65
N ASN A 325 -7.45 -3.43 -8.33
CA ASN A 325 -7.52 -2.14 -7.63
C ASN A 325 -6.19 -1.37 -7.61
N ALA A 326 -5.10 -1.93 -8.16
CA ALA A 326 -3.84 -1.23 -8.39
C ALA A 326 -3.86 -0.38 -9.68
N ALA A 327 -4.94 -0.45 -10.48
CA ALA A 327 -5.06 0.29 -11.74
C ALA A 327 -4.88 1.80 -11.52
N GLY A 328 -4.05 2.43 -12.36
CA GLY A 328 -3.70 3.86 -12.24
C GLY A 328 -2.56 4.15 -11.25
N GLY A 329 -2.21 3.22 -10.37
CA GLY A 329 -1.08 3.32 -9.45
C GLY A 329 0.26 2.88 -10.08
N PRO A 330 1.36 2.94 -9.30
CA PRO A 330 2.64 2.37 -9.68
C PRO A 330 2.53 0.86 -9.93
N THR A 331 3.36 0.35 -10.83
CA THR A 331 3.43 -1.09 -11.07
C THR A 331 4.09 -1.80 -9.90
N HIS A 332 3.44 -2.84 -9.41
CA HIS A 332 3.93 -3.65 -8.30
C HIS A 332 3.28 -5.03 -8.33
N THR A 333 3.87 -5.96 -7.60
CA THR A 333 3.24 -7.22 -7.25
C THR A 333 2.86 -7.17 -5.77
N HIS A 334 1.57 -7.25 -5.46
CA HIS A 334 1.13 -7.50 -4.09
C HIS A 334 1.37 -8.97 -3.77
N PHE A 335 2.21 -9.23 -2.75
CA PHE A 335 2.66 -10.56 -2.41
C PHE A 335 2.22 -10.97 -1.02
N GLU A 336 1.64 -12.16 -0.89
CA GLU A 336 1.22 -12.73 0.40
C GLU A 336 1.83 -14.12 0.60
N ILE A 337 2.03 -14.48 1.87
CA ILE A 337 2.39 -15.84 2.31
C ILE A 337 1.24 -16.37 3.17
N TRP A 338 0.72 -17.55 2.82
CA TRP A 338 -0.35 -18.20 3.56
C TRP A 338 0.13 -19.51 4.16
N SER A 339 -0.23 -19.76 5.42
CA SER A 339 0.02 -21.05 6.05
C SER A 339 -0.82 -22.15 5.39
N SER A 340 -0.59 -23.40 5.77
CA SER A 340 -1.40 -24.55 5.34
C SER A 340 -2.88 -24.44 5.75
N SER A 341 -3.20 -23.64 6.75
CA SER A 341 -4.58 -23.30 7.16
C SER A 341 -5.10 -22.00 6.52
N TYR A 342 -4.42 -21.47 5.49
CA TYR A 342 -4.72 -20.22 4.80
C TYR A 342 -4.65 -18.95 5.69
N ALA A 343 -4.06 -19.03 6.87
CA ALA A 343 -3.76 -17.85 7.66
C ALA A 343 -2.67 -17.01 6.99
N LYS A 344 -2.89 -15.69 6.90
CA LYS A 344 -1.93 -14.77 6.28
C LYS A 344 -0.77 -14.52 7.22
N LEU A 345 0.45 -14.71 6.74
CA LEU A 345 1.70 -14.52 7.47
C LEU A 345 2.36 -13.22 7.00
N LYS A 346 3.10 -12.56 7.90
CA LYS A 346 3.85 -11.33 7.54
C LYS A 346 4.99 -11.65 6.58
N PRO A 347 4.98 -11.16 5.33
CA PRO A 347 5.97 -11.55 4.32
C PRO A 347 7.33 -10.88 4.50
N TYR A 348 7.37 -9.67 5.10
CA TYR A 348 8.57 -8.81 5.12
C TYR A 348 9.83 -9.52 5.63
N PRO A 349 9.82 -10.29 6.75
CA PRO A 349 11.05 -10.97 7.23
C PRO A 349 11.62 -11.96 6.20
N THR A 350 10.75 -12.65 5.47
CA THR A 350 11.16 -13.62 4.44
C THR A 350 11.67 -12.91 3.19
N ILE A 351 10.94 -11.90 2.72
CA ILE A 351 11.29 -11.16 1.51
C ILE A 351 12.60 -10.39 1.71
N SER A 352 12.80 -9.71 2.85
CA SER A 352 14.02 -8.97 3.13
C SER A 352 15.27 -9.83 3.26
N SER A 353 15.12 -11.14 3.48
CA SER A 353 16.25 -12.09 3.53
C SER A 353 16.58 -12.71 2.17
N LEU A 354 15.67 -12.65 1.19
CA LEU A 354 15.80 -13.32 -0.11
C LEU A 354 15.98 -12.33 -1.28
N CYS A 355 15.53 -11.10 -1.10
CA CYS A 355 15.52 -10.07 -2.13
C CYS A 355 16.42 -8.90 -1.78
#